data_01ace21b6fb4587c535486a78b99fc0c
#
_entry.id   01ace21b6fb4587c535486a78b99fc0c
#
_cell.length_a   1.000
_cell.length_b   1.000
_cell.length_c   1.000
_cell.angle_alpha   90.00
_cell.angle_beta   90.00
_cell.angle_gamma   90.00
#
_symmetry.space_group_name_H-M   'P 1'
#
loop_
_entity.id
_entity.type
_entity.pdbx_description
1 polymer ?
#
loop_
_entity_poly.entity_id
_entity_poly.type
_entity_poly.pdbx_seq_one_letter_code
_entity_poly.pdbx_strand_id
1 'polypeptide(L)'
;MKIVFKDQLPSDSNQVLALYEGVGWSAYTKDPERLLNALAHSEVITAYVEEQLVGLIRCITDGQTILYIQDLLVASEFQGQKIGQRLLKKMLANHPSIRQKVLITDNTEKTRHFYEACGFSSVEEQQIAAFIYSAKSE
;
A
#
# COMPACT_ATOMS: atom_id res chain seq x y z
N MET A 1 11.66 13.69 14.55
CA MET A 1 10.39 12.98 14.66
C MET A 1 10.64 11.49 14.52
N LYS A 2 10.19 10.74 15.51
CA LYS A 2 10.42 9.31 15.51
C LYS A 2 9.23 8.57 14.87
N ILE A 3 9.53 7.71 13.91
CA ILE A 3 8.51 6.90 13.25
C ILE A 3 8.69 5.45 13.69
N VAL A 4 7.63 4.85 14.18
CA VAL A 4 7.63 3.46 14.63
C VAL A 4 6.85 2.62 13.63
N PHE A 5 7.46 1.52 13.18
CA PHE A 5 6.82 0.60 12.23
C PHE A 5 6.42 -0.68 12.93
N LYS A 6 5.25 -1.19 12.57
CA LYS A 6 4.74 -2.47 13.10
C LYS A 6 4.18 -3.30 11.95
N ASP A 7 4.18 -4.61 12.10
CA ASP A 7 3.64 -5.51 11.08
C ASP A 7 2.27 -6.05 11.45
N GLN A 8 1.47 -5.19 12.08
CA GLN A 8 0.10 -5.50 12.44
C GLN A 8 -0.73 -4.23 12.43
N LEU A 9 -2.04 -4.42 12.31
CA LEU A 9 -2.98 -3.30 12.38
C LEU A 9 -3.12 -2.82 13.82
N PRO A 10 -3.48 -1.55 14.04
CA PRO A 10 -3.79 -1.08 15.39
C PRO A 10 -5.06 -1.77 15.89
N SER A 11 -5.18 -1.90 17.21
CA SER A 11 -6.36 -2.48 17.82
C SER A 11 -7.61 -1.63 17.60
N ASP A 12 -7.44 -0.33 17.48
CA ASP A 12 -8.56 0.58 17.19
C ASP A 12 -8.73 0.73 15.69
N SER A 13 -9.73 0.04 15.13
CA SER A 13 -9.99 0.09 13.70
C SER A 13 -10.40 1.48 13.20
N ASN A 14 -10.86 2.36 14.08
CA ASN A 14 -11.18 3.72 13.68
C ASN A 14 -9.96 4.49 13.20
N GLN A 15 -8.78 4.17 13.71
CA GLN A 15 -7.55 4.78 13.21
C GLN A 15 -7.30 4.41 11.74
N VAL A 16 -7.58 3.16 11.39
CA VAL A 16 -7.42 2.69 10.01
C VAL A 16 -8.40 3.41 9.09
N LEU A 17 -9.67 3.46 9.49
CA LEU A 17 -10.69 4.13 8.68
C LEU A 17 -10.38 5.62 8.51
N ALA A 18 -9.90 6.27 9.56
CA ALA A 18 -9.53 7.67 9.51
C ALA A 18 -8.37 7.91 8.54
N LEU A 19 -7.40 7.00 8.52
CA LEU A 19 -6.27 7.13 7.60
C LEU A 19 -6.73 7.04 6.14
N TYR A 20 -7.55 6.05 5.81
CA TYR A 20 -8.07 5.90 4.45
C TYR A 20 -8.95 7.08 4.04
N GLU A 21 -9.81 7.54 4.96
CA GLU A 21 -10.67 8.69 4.70
C GLU A 21 -9.84 9.95 4.48
N GLY A 22 -8.79 10.12 5.27
CA GLY A 22 -7.94 11.30 5.22
C GLY A 22 -7.19 11.47 3.90
N VAL A 23 -6.93 10.36 3.19
CA VAL A 23 -6.28 10.44 1.87
C VAL A 23 -7.31 10.42 0.74
N GLY A 24 -8.60 10.44 1.07
CA GLY A 24 -9.66 10.58 0.07
C GLY A 24 -10.09 9.28 -0.59
N TRP A 25 -9.74 8.14 -0.04
CA TRP A 25 -10.11 6.84 -0.61
C TRP A 25 -11.48 6.41 -0.12
N SER A 26 -12.49 7.21 -0.46
CA SER A 26 -13.86 7.05 0.01
C SER A 26 -14.53 5.78 -0.51
N ALA A 27 -14.06 5.22 -1.63
CA ALA A 27 -14.59 3.95 -2.11
C ALA A 27 -14.39 2.84 -1.07
N TYR A 28 -13.29 2.90 -0.34
CA TYR A 28 -13.06 1.96 0.76
C TYR A 28 -13.92 2.28 1.97
N THR A 29 -13.97 3.55 2.36
CA THR A 29 -14.63 3.93 3.62
C THR A 29 -16.14 3.92 3.54
N LYS A 30 -16.71 3.85 2.34
CA LYS A 30 -18.15 3.63 2.17
C LYS A 30 -18.60 2.27 2.66
N ASP A 31 -17.70 1.30 2.69
CA ASP A 31 -17.97 -0.05 3.16
C ASP A 31 -16.87 -0.46 4.13
N PRO A 32 -16.90 0.11 5.35
CA PRO A 32 -15.80 -0.10 6.30
C PRO A 32 -15.62 -1.56 6.69
N GLU A 33 -16.69 -2.32 6.78
CA GLU A 33 -16.60 -3.73 7.12
C GLU A 33 -15.82 -4.51 6.07
N ARG A 34 -16.09 -4.23 4.79
CA ARG A 34 -15.35 -4.87 3.70
C ARG A 34 -13.88 -4.52 3.74
N LEU A 35 -13.55 -3.25 3.98
CA LEU A 35 -12.16 -2.81 4.08
C LEU A 35 -11.43 -3.53 5.22
N LEU A 36 -12.04 -3.58 6.39
CA LEU A 36 -11.43 -4.22 7.55
C LEU A 36 -11.26 -5.72 7.33
N ASN A 37 -12.22 -6.37 6.69
CA ASN A 37 -12.09 -7.78 6.34
C ASN A 37 -10.96 -8.00 5.33
N ALA A 38 -10.83 -7.12 4.35
CA ALA A 38 -9.75 -7.22 3.38
C ALA A 38 -8.39 -7.08 4.06
N LEU A 39 -8.26 -6.11 4.96
CA LEU A 39 -7.03 -5.90 5.70
C LEU A 39 -6.67 -7.11 6.56
N ALA A 40 -7.66 -7.75 7.16
CA ALA A 40 -7.43 -8.94 7.98
C ALA A 40 -6.86 -10.11 7.17
N HIS A 41 -7.08 -10.13 5.86
CA HIS A 41 -6.58 -11.17 4.95
C HIS A 41 -5.39 -10.69 4.12
N SER A 42 -4.80 -9.59 4.51
CA SER A 42 -3.66 -9.00 3.80
C SER A 42 -2.43 -8.99 4.70
N GLU A 43 -1.28 -8.88 4.08
CA GLU A 43 -0.08 -8.59 4.85
C GLU A 43 0.07 -7.07 4.92
N VAL A 44 0.29 -6.53 6.12
CA VAL A 44 0.36 -5.09 6.34
C VAL A 44 1.61 -4.72 7.11
N ILE A 45 2.09 -3.50 6.85
CA ILE A 45 3.04 -2.82 7.72
C ILE A 45 2.45 -1.45 7.99
N THR A 46 2.51 -1.03 9.24
CA THR A 46 1.93 0.24 9.68
C THR A 46 3.01 1.15 10.23
N ALA A 47 2.79 2.45 10.13
CA ALA A 47 3.73 3.46 10.60
C ALA A 47 3.01 4.39 11.56
N TYR A 48 3.67 4.72 12.67
CA TYR A 48 3.10 5.54 13.73
C TYR A 48 4.03 6.68 14.10
N VAL A 49 3.42 7.81 14.46
CA VAL A 49 4.09 8.91 15.13
C VAL A 49 3.32 9.15 16.43
N GLU A 50 3.98 9.01 17.56
CA GLU A 50 3.36 9.19 18.88
C GLU A 50 2.04 8.44 19.01
N GLU A 51 2.06 7.16 18.62
CA GLU A 51 0.92 6.25 18.69
C GLU A 51 -0.22 6.57 17.71
N GLN A 52 -0.06 7.59 16.88
CA GLN A 52 -1.01 7.88 15.83
C GLN A 52 -0.61 7.13 14.55
N LEU A 53 -1.55 6.41 13.96
CA LEU A 53 -1.31 5.73 12.68
C LEU A 53 -1.21 6.78 11.58
N VAL A 54 -0.05 6.83 10.92
CA VAL A 54 0.21 7.83 9.88
C VAL A 54 0.50 7.22 8.52
N GLY A 55 0.71 5.92 8.45
CA GLY A 55 0.96 5.27 7.17
C GLY A 55 0.67 3.79 7.21
N LEU A 56 0.45 3.21 6.03
CA LEU A 56 0.12 1.79 5.92
C LEU A 56 0.44 1.31 4.51
N ILE A 57 1.00 0.10 4.43
CA ILE A 57 1.12 -0.63 3.18
C ILE A 57 0.37 -1.95 3.32
N ARG A 58 -0.40 -2.30 2.29
CA ARG A 58 -1.19 -3.53 2.26
C ARG A 58 -0.85 -4.32 1.02
N CYS A 59 -0.50 -5.58 1.22
CA CYS A 59 -0.12 -6.46 0.12
C CYS A 59 -0.90 -7.76 0.17
N ILE A 60 -1.08 -8.36 -1.00
CA ILE A 60 -1.65 -9.69 -1.15
C ILE A 60 -0.51 -10.58 -1.63
N THR A 61 -0.29 -11.69 -0.96
CA THR A 61 0.80 -12.59 -1.31
C THR A 61 0.48 -14.01 -0.89
N ASP A 62 0.99 -14.96 -1.67
CA ASP A 62 0.96 -16.37 -1.27
C ASP A 62 2.18 -16.74 -0.44
N GLY A 63 3.08 -15.78 -0.23
CA GLY A 63 4.31 -16.00 0.51
C GLY A 63 5.38 -16.76 -0.25
N GLN A 64 5.14 -17.11 -1.51
CA GLN A 64 6.03 -17.96 -2.30
C GLN A 64 6.34 -17.41 -3.68
N THR A 65 5.34 -16.99 -4.43
CA THR A 65 5.51 -16.72 -5.86
C THR A 65 5.17 -15.30 -6.26
N ILE A 66 4.26 -14.63 -5.55
CA ILE A 66 3.78 -13.31 -5.97
C ILE A 66 3.52 -12.43 -4.75
N LEU A 67 3.85 -11.17 -4.90
CA LEU A 67 3.51 -10.11 -3.98
C LEU A 67 2.83 -9.00 -4.78
N TYR A 68 1.57 -8.74 -4.47
CA TYR A 68 0.83 -7.65 -5.09
C TYR A 68 0.63 -6.54 -4.08
N ILE A 69 1.15 -5.35 -4.38
CA ILE A 69 0.97 -4.19 -3.51
C ILE A 69 -0.35 -3.54 -3.87
N GLN A 70 -1.31 -3.58 -2.96
CA GLN A 70 -2.64 -3.06 -3.22
C GLN A 70 -2.77 -1.61 -2.76
N ASP A 71 -2.33 -1.31 -1.55
CA ASP A 71 -2.47 0.03 -0.98
C ASP A 71 -1.15 0.48 -0.37
N LEU A 72 -0.81 1.74 -0.61
CA LEU A 72 0.31 2.42 0.05
C LEU A 72 -0.16 3.85 0.31
N LEU A 73 -0.32 4.20 1.56
CA LEU A 73 -0.89 5.51 1.91
C LEU A 73 -0.21 6.09 3.13
N VAL A 74 -0.09 7.42 3.11
CA VAL A 74 0.50 8.20 4.21
C VAL A 74 -0.40 9.40 4.45
N ALA A 75 -0.71 9.67 5.71
CA ALA A 75 -1.52 10.83 6.08
C ALA A 75 -0.92 12.11 5.51
N SER A 76 -1.80 13.01 5.07
CA SER A 76 -1.38 14.22 4.36
C SER A 76 -0.34 15.03 5.11
N GLU A 77 -0.51 15.14 6.42
CA GLU A 77 0.40 15.94 7.28
C GLU A 77 1.79 15.35 7.38
N PHE A 78 1.93 14.08 7.03
CA PHE A 78 3.20 13.35 7.17
C PHE A 78 3.83 12.97 5.84
N GLN A 79 3.26 13.44 4.73
CA GLN A 79 3.86 13.21 3.42
C GLN A 79 5.13 14.05 3.26
N GLY A 80 6.02 13.60 2.39
CA GLY A 80 7.28 14.28 2.17
C GLY A 80 8.38 13.90 3.17
N GLN A 81 8.13 12.94 4.04
CA GLN A 81 9.10 12.50 5.06
C GLN A 81 9.58 11.08 4.83
N LYS A 82 9.39 10.57 3.62
CA LYS A 82 9.87 9.25 3.18
C LYS A 82 9.23 8.08 3.91
N ILE A 83 8.06 8.29 4.55
CA ILE A 83 7.37 7.21 5.24
C ILE A 83 6.90 6.16 4.24
N GLY A 84 6.31 6.60 3.11
CA GLY A 84 5.86 5.66 2.07
C GLY A 84 7.00 4.84 1.51
N GLN A 85 8.13 5.47 1.23
CA GLN A 85 9.31 4.78 0.72
C GLN A 85 9.81 3.74 1.72
N ARG A 86 9.82 4.09 3.00
CA ARG A 86 10.28 3.18 4.06
C ARG A 86 9.32 2.01 4.24
N LEU A 87 8.01 2.25 4.18
CA LEU A 87 7.01 1.18 4.23
C LEU A 87 7.22 0.20 3.07
N LEU A 88 7.38 0.73 1.87
CA LEU A 88 7.58 -0.08 0.68
C LEU A 88 8.85 -0.92 0.80
N LYS A 89 9.94 -0.31 1.21
CA LYS A 89 11.23 -1.02 1.34
C LYS A 89 11.15 -2.12 2.40
N LYS A 90 10.45 -1.87 3.51
CA LYS A 90 10.29 -2.88 4.55
C LYS A 90 9.48 -4.07 4.05
N MET A 91 8.41 -3.80 3.31
CA MET A 91 7.59 -4.88 2.76
C MET A 91 8.39 -5.72 1.77
N LEU A 92 9.14 -5.08 0.88
CA LEU A 92 9.97 -5.80 -0.08
C LEU A 92 11.04 -6.63 0.61
N ALA A 93 11.63 -6.10 1.68
CA ALA A 93 12.68 -6.80 2.43
C ALA A 93 12.15 -8.03 3.15
N ASN A 94 10.86 -8.06 3.49
CA ASN A 94 10.23 -9.22 4.11
C ASN A 94 10.08 -10.39 3.14
N HIS A 95 10.22 -10.16 1.84
CA HIS A 95 9.97 -11.18 0.82
C HIS A 95 11.08 -11.20 -0.24
N PRO A 96 12.33 -11.42 0.18
CA PRO A 96 13.45 -11.35 -0.77
C PRO A 96 13.41 -12.44 -1.84
N SER A 97 12.73 -13.56 -1.56
CA SER A 97 12.70 -14.69 -2.48
C SER A 97 11.56 -14.66 -3.48
N ILE A 98 10.59 -13.76 -3.29
CA ILE A 98 9.47 -13.66 -4.22
C ILE A 98 9.94 -12.92 -5.47
N ARG A 99 9.83 -13.58 -6.62
CA ARG A 99 10.31 -13.04 -7.88
C ARG A 99 9.38 -11.99 -8.47
N GLN A 100 8.08 -12.22 -8.41
CA GLN A 100 7.11 -11.32 -9.03
C GLN A 100 6.49 -10.39 -8.00
N LYS A 101 6.91 -9.14 -8.03
CA LYS A 101 6.40 -8.10 -7.14
C LYS A 101 5.81 -7.01 -8.02
N VAL A 102 4.51 -6.80 -7.94
CA VAL A 102 3.80 -5.94 -8.89
C VAL A 102 2.82 -5.03 -8.17
N LEU A 103 2.46 -3.95 -8.84
CA LEU A 103 1.41 -3.06 -8.39
C LEU A 103 0.77 -2.39 -9.61
N ILE A 104 -0.43 -1.89 -9.40
CA ILE A 104 -1.13 -1.06 -10.38
C ILE A 104 -1.45 0.25 -9.65
N THR A 105 -1.18 1.37 -10.29
CA THR A 105 -1.37 2.67 -9.68
C THR A 105 -1.84 3.67 -10.74
N ASP A 106 -2.23 4.86 -10.30
CA ASP A 106 -2.60 5.91 -11.23
C ASP A 106 -1.39 6.32 -12.07
N ASN A 107 -1.65 6.72 -13.29
CA ASN A 107 -0.60 7.03 -14.26
C ASN A 107 -0.29 8.53 -14.23
N THR A 108 0.34 8.98 -13.15
CA THR A 108 0.80 10.35 -13.03
C THR A 108 2.31 10.35 -12.98
N GLU A 109 2.90 11.47 -13.39
CA GLU A 109 4.34 11.62 -13.37
C GLU A 109 4.91 11.49 -11.96
N LYS A 110 4.20 12.06 -10.98
CA LYS A 110 4.62 12.03 -9.58
C LYS A 110 4.66 10.59 -9.06
N THR A 111 3.62 9.81 -9.34
CA THR A 111 3.54 8.43 -8.86
C THR A 111 4.55 7.55 -9.58
N ARG A 112 4.72 7.73 -10.89
CA ARG A 112 5.75 7.00 -11.63
C ARG A 112 7.13 7.27 -11.06
N HIS A 113 7.44 8.52 -10.81
CA HIS A 113 8.74 8.90 -10.26
C HIS A 113 8.98 8.26 -8.89
N PHE A 114 7.94 8.23 -8.05
CA PHE A 114 8.06 7.63 -6.73
C PHE A 114 8.45 6.15 -6.82
N TYR A 115 7.75 5.38 -7.65
CA TYR A 115 8.03 3.94 -7.75
C TYR A 115 9.34 3.66 -8.46
N GLU A 116 9.68 4.46 -9.47
CA GLU A 116 10.98 4.32 -10.14
C GLU A 116 12.13 4.57 -9.17
N ALA A 117 11.98 5.57 -8.31
CA ALA A 117 13.00 5.86 -7.29
C ALA A 117 13.13 4.73 -6.28
N CYS A 118 12.09 3.91 -6.12
CA CYS A 118 12.11 2.75 -5.22
C CYS A 118 12.54 1.46 -5.92
N GLY A 119 12.97 1.54 -7.17
CA GLY A 119 13.51 0.38 -7.88
C GLY A 119 12.52 -0.34 -8.78
N PHE A 120 11.32 0.22 -8.95
CA PHE A 120 10.33 -0.35 -9.87
C PHE A 120 10.51 0.23 -11.26
N SER A 121 10.08 -0.52 -12.26
CA SER A 121 9.98 -0.01 -13.62
C SER A 121 8.60 -0.36 -14.17
N SER A 122 8.12 0.42 -15.14
CA SER A 122 6.82 0.11 -15.73
C SER A 122 6.93 -1.22 -16.49
N VAL A 123 5.80 -1.93 -16.56
CA VAL A 123 5.80 -3.23 -17.25
C VAL A 123 6.18 -3.10 -18.72
N GLU A 124 5.88 -1.96 -19.33
CA GLU A 124 6.22 -1.71 -20.71
C GLU A 124 7.73 -1.73 -20.95
N GLU A 125 8.51 -1.19 -20.02
CA GLU A 125 9.97 -1.20 -20.13
C GLU A 125 10.54 -2.60 -20.06
N GLN A 126 9.81 -3.52 -19.41
CA GLN A 126 10.20 -4.92 -19.29
C GLN A 126 9.62 -5.77 -20.41
N GLN A 127 8.97 -5.15 -21.40
CA GLN A 127 8.28 -5.86 -22.49
C GLN A 127 7.19 -6.79 -21.95
N ILE A 128 6.52 -6.35 -20.89
CA ILE A 128 5.44 -7.08 -20.24
C ILE A 128 4.19 -6.21 -20.36
N ALA A 129 3.02 -6.83 -20.46
CA ALA A 129 1.76 -6.10 -20.47
C ALA A 129 0.97 -6.45 -19.22
N ALA A 130 0.24 -5.48 -18.71
CA ALA A 130 -0.70 -5.70 -17.62
C ALA A 130 -2.12 -5.56 -18.18
N PHE A 131 -3.01 -6.46 -17.78
CA PHE A 131 -4.40 -6.44 -18.22
C PHE A 131 -5.30 -6.37 -17.00
N ILE A 132 -6.36 -5.59 -17.11
CA ILE A 132 -7.36 -5.48 -16.05
C ILE A 132 -8.72 -5.88 -16.62
N TYR A 133 -9.45 -6.73 -15.90
CA TYR A 133 -10.80 -7.10 -16.29
C TYR A 133 -11.77 -6.13 -15.63
N SER A 134 -12.51 -5.41 -16.44
CA SER A 134 -13.53 -4.48 -15.95
C SER A 134 -14.89 -5.04 -16.30
N ALA A 135 -15.63 -5.48 -15.31
CA ALA A 135 -17.01 -5.94 -15.54
C ALA A 135 -17.85 -4.74 -15.93
N LYS A 136 -18.55 -4.86 -17.06
CA LYS A 136 -19.44 -3.79 -17.50
C LYS A 136 -20.76 -3.91 -16.77
N SER A 137 -21.29 -2.76 -16.33
CA SER A 137 -22.64 -2.69 -15.80
C SER A 137 -23.61 -2.93 -16.95
N GLU A 138 -24.57 -3.76 -16.76
CA GLU A 138 -25.62 -4.02 -17.74
C GLU A 138 -26.81 -3.10 -17.56
#